data_1b5b00a6873c324465459756a0561e05
#
_entry.id   1b5b00a6873c324465459756a0561e05
#
_cell.length_a   1.000
_cell.length_b   1.000
_cell.length_c   1.000
_cell.angle_alpha   90.00
_cell.angle_beta   90.00
_cell.angle_gamma   90.00
#
_symmetry.space_group_name_H-M   'P 1'
#
loop_
_entity.id
_entity.type
_entity.pdbx_description
1 polymer ?
#
loop_
_entity_poly.entity_id
_entity_poly.type
_entity_poly.pdbx_seq_one_letter_code
_entity_poly.pdbx_strand_id
1 'polypeptide(L)'
;GFAAGGVMRRTQKSVLMTGSVGRNPVVVKYLADDSPHWMQRFRHEISAYRTFTRQRPPVRVPRLFGADPERRVLVMEHVPGRPVAVERHPGAALARADIRAVLHAFGTLNTWKPPSGSFHAAFDYLPRVERYHTLGLLTDRDAGDLAQLLRGLSRLPLQLCHGDAMLSNVLLTSHGPALVDWEFVGYHLPGYDLAVLWSLLARDPLTRRQIVQVAQQSGSFARDAFLVNLMLVLVREIRIHDHTAAGEDERRLLRRLHDDCTTVRRAVRAAVGTH
;
A
#
# COMPACT_ATOMS: atom_id res chain seq x y z
N GLY A 1 1.02 -31.40 -14.22
CA GLY A 1 2.23 -30.68 -14.54
C GLY A 1 1.96 -29.19 -14.69
N PHE A 2 3.00 -28.36 -14.63
CA PHE A 2 2.93 -26.92 -14.94
C PHE A 2 3.17 -26.73 -16.45
N ALA A 3 2.35 -25.90 -17.09
CA ALA A 3 2.57 -25.43 -18.46
C ALA A 3 2.78 -23.91 -18.45
N ALA A 4 3.91 -23.48 -19.00
CA ALA A 4 4.24 -22.06 -19.08
C ALA A 4 3.42 -21.38 -20.19
N GLY A 5 2.96 -20.16 -19.92
CA GLY A 5 2.32 -19.25 -20.88
C GLY A 5 3.22 -18.07 -21.24
N GLY A 6 2.60 -16.92 -21.50
CA GLY A 6 3.30 -15.69 -21.87
C GLY A 6 3.78 -14.86 -20.67
N VAL A 7 4.76 -13.99 -20.91
CA VAL A 7 5.19 -12.97 -19.95
C VAL A 7 4.14 -11.86 -19.89
N MET A 8 3.57 -11.62 -18.70
CA MET A 8 2.63 -10.54 -18.43
C MET A 8 3.34 -9.20 -18.17
N ARG A 9 4.40 -9.26 -17.35
CA ARG A 9 5.15 -8.09 -16.91
C ARG A 9 6.58 -8.47 -16.56
N ARG A 10 7.52 -7.63 -16.94
CA ARG A 10 8.92 -7.73 -16.53
C ARG A 10 9.38 -6.39 -15.95
N THR A 11 10.02 -6.45 -14.81
CA THR A 11 10.70 -5.33 -14.17
C THR A 11 12.12 -5.76 -13.79
N GLN A 12 12.95 -4.85 -13.32
CA GLN A 12 14.27 -5.22 -12.76
C GLN A 12 14.12 -6.14 -11.54
N LYS A 13 13.05 -5.97 -10.76
CA LYS A 13 12.79 -6.72 -9.54
C LYS A 13 12.21 -8.10 -9.80
N SER A 14 11.24 -8.23 -10.70
CA SER A 14 10.47 -9.47 -10.86
C SER A 14 9.92 -9.66 -12.27
N VAL A 15 9.62 -10.92 -12.59
CA VAL A 15 8.92 -11.33 -13.80
C VAL A 15 7.61 -11.99 -13.41
N LEU A 16 6.50 -11.55 -13.99
CA LEU A 16 5.19 -12.20 -13.90
C LEU A 16 4.89 -12.91 -15.22
N MET A 17 4.49 -14.16 -15.13
CA MET A 17 4.13 -15.01 -16.29
C MET A 17 2.76 -15.65 -16.05
N THR A 18 1.99 -15.83 -17.11
CA THR A 18 0.84 -16.73 -17.09
C THR A 18 1.28 -18.16 -17.23
N GLY A 19 0.42 -19.08 -16.81
CA GLY A 19 0.60 -20.50 -17.00
C GLY A 19 -0.63 -21.28 -16.56
N SER A 20 -0.50 -22.60 -16.50
CA SER A 20 -1.54 -23.45 -15.92
C SER A 20 -0.93 -24.57 -15.07
N VAL A 21 -1.67 -24.96 -14.03
CA VAL A 21 -1.41 -26.15 -13.22
C VAL A 21 -2.62 -27.08 -13.38
N GLY A 22 -2.45 -28.12 -14.17
CA GLY A 22 -3.59 -28.92 -14.68
C GLY A 22 -4.54 -28.04 -15.49
N ARG A 23 -5.81 -27.93 -15.06
CA ARG A 23 -6.83 -27.07 -15.70
C ARG A 23 -6.93 -25.67 -15.10
N ASN A 24 -6.16 -25.37 -14.06
CA ASN A 24 -6.26 -24.09 -13.36
C ASN A 24 -5.29 -23.07 -13.96
N PRO A 25 -5.77 -21.91 -14.45
CA PRO A 25 -4.90 -20.83 -14.86
C PRO A 25 -4.18 -20.24 -13.64
N VAL A 26 -2.89 -19.98 -13.78
CA VAL A 26 -2.03 -19.45 -12.72
C VAL A 26 -1.19 -18.28 -13.20
N VAL A 27 -0.75 -17.46 -12.24
CA VAL A 27 0.32 -16.49 -12.40
C VAL A 27 1.54 -17.01 -11.64
N VAL A 28 2.67 -16.98 -12.29
CA VAL A 28 3.97 -17.27 -11.69
C VAL A 28 4.73 -15.96 -11.51
N LYS A 29 5.06 -15.64 -10.26
CA LYS A 29 5.97 -14.53 -9.91
C LYS A 29 7.35 -15.10 -9.65
N TYR A 30 8.32 -14.67 -10.45
CA TYR A 30 9.73 -14.97 -10.27
C TYR A 30 10.44 -13.71 -9.78
N LEU A 31 11.17 -13.79 -8.66
CA LEU A 31 11.98 -12.69 -8.15
C LEU A 31 13.32 -12.69 -8.88
N ALA A 32 13.57 -11.67 -9.69
CA ALA A 32 14.81 -11.51 -10.46
C ALA A 32 15.93 -10.88 -9.63
N ASP A 33 15.59 -9.93 -8.77
CA ASP A 33 16.53 -9.25 -7.83
C ASP A 33 16.71 -10.11 -6.58
N ASP A 34 17.92 -10.62 -6.36
CA ASP A 34 18.26 -11.48 -5.23
C ASP A 34 18.89 -10.72 -4.05
N SER A 35 18.83 -9.41 -4.05
CA SER A 35 19.29 -8.62 -2.91
C SER A 35 18.54 -9.00 -1.62
N PRO A 36 19.21 -8.96 -0.46
CA PRO A 36 18.64 -9.39 0.82
C PRO A 36 17.29 -8.72 1.12
N HIS A 37 17.15 -7.45 0.74
CA HIS A 37 15.92 -6.68 0.92
C HIS A 37 14.74 -7.30 0.15
N TRP A 38 14.91 -7.58 -1.16
CA TRP A 38 13.84 -8.14 -1.98
C TRP A 38 13.58 -9.61 -1.67
N MET A 39 14.60 -10.38 -1.31
CA MET A 39 14.44 -11.75 -0.82
C MET A 39 13.59 -11.79 0.46
N GLN A 40 13.83 -10.88 1.41
CA GLN A 40 13.03 -10.78 2.62
C GLN A 40 11.56 -10.44 2.31
N ARG A 41 11.31 -9.47 1.41
CA ARG A 41 9.95 -9.09 0.98
C ARG A 41 9.24 -10.24 0.27
N PHE A 42 9.94 -10.97 -0.56
CA PHE A 42 9.39 -12.12 -1.26
C PHE A 42 9.01 -13.27 -0.30
N ARG A 43 9.87 -13.58 0.67
CA ARG A 43 9.55 -14.55 1.72
C ARG A 43 8.36 -14.10 2.57
N HIS A 44 8.24 -12.80 2.84
CA HIS A 44 7.10 -12.22 3.54
C HIS A 44 5.80 -12.39 2.73
N GLU A 45 5.82 -12.11 1.44
CA GLU A 45 4.66 -12.33 0.55
C GLU A 45 4.23 -13.80 0.52
N ILE A 46 5.17 -14.74 0.39
CA ILE A 46 4.88 -16.18 0.47
C ILE A 46 4.22 -16.53 1.83
N SER A 47 4.73 -15.99 2.93
CA SER A 47 4.16 -16.18 4.28
C SER A 47 2.73 -15.64 4.35
N ALA A 48 2.46 -14.48 3.76
CA ALA A 48 1.13 -13.90 3.69
C ALA A 48 0.15 -14.83 2.96
N TYR A 49 0.50 -15.32 1.77
CA TYR A 49 -0.34 -16.27 1.02
C TYR A 49 -0.59 -17.58 1.79
N ARG A 50 0.43 -18.11 2.49
CA ARG A 50 0.26 -19.29 3.36
C ARG A 50 -0.69 -19.01 4.52
N THR A 51 -0.66 -17.80 5.07
CA THR A 51 -1.59 -17.35 6.10
C THR A 51 -3.01 -17.23 5.56
N PHE A 52 -3.21 -16.62 4.39
CA PHE A 52 -4.52 -16.52 3.75
C PHE A 52 -5.16 -17.86 3.42
N THR A 53 -4.35 -18.86 3.05
CA THR A 53 -4.85 -20.22 2.83
C THR A 53 -5.46 -20.82 4.10
N ARG A 54 -4.90 -20.51 5.28
CA ARG A 54 -5.37 -21.01 6.58
C ARG A 54 -6.47 -20.15 7.19
N GLN A 55 -6.39 -18.82 7.04
CA GLN A 55 -7.17 -17.84 7.81
C GLN A 55 -8.26 -17.13 6.99
N ARG A 56 -8.38 -17.38 5.72
CA ARG A 56 -9.41 -16.83 4.80
C ARG A 56 -9.76 -15.37 5.07
N PRO A 57 -9.00 -14.41 4.51
CA PRO A 57 -9.27 -12.99 4.71
C PRO A 57 -10.68 -12.61 4.18
N PRO A 58 -11.31 -11.54 4.70
CA PRO A 58 -12.65 -11.12 4.29
C PRO A 58 -12.68 -10.44 2.91
N VAL A 59 -11.53 -10.38 2.23
CA VAL A 59 -11.36 -9.86 0.87
C VAL A 59 -10.90 -10.98 -0.06
N ARG A 60 -11.22 -10.89 -1.34
CA ARG A 60 -10.73 -11.85 -2.31
C ARG A 60 -9.22 -11.68 -2.51
N VAL A 61 -8.51 -12.79 -2.38
CA VAL A 61 -7.07 -12.91 -2.67
C VAL A 61 -6.83 -14.07 -3.62
N PRO A 62 -5.79 -14.04 -4.48
CA PRO A 62 -5.42 -15.18 -5.28
C PRO A 62 -5.11 -16.40 -4.40
N ARG A 63 -5.60 -17.56 -4.80
CA ARG A 63 -5.26 -18.81 -4.12
C ARG A 63 -3.80 -19.18 -4.37
N LEU A 64 -3.10 -19.60 -3.31
CA LEU A 64 -1.74 -20.13 -3.42
C LEU A 64 -1.77 -21.52 -4.05
N PHE A 65 -1.00 -21.76 -5.12
CA PHE A 65 -0.77 -23.06 -5.72
C PHE A 65 0.54 -23.68 -5.27
N GLY A 66 1.57 -22.87 -5.08
CA GLY A 66 2.86 -23.31 -4.61
C GLY A 66 3.86 -22.18 -4.47
N ALA A 67 4.90 -22.41 -3.70
CA ALA A 67 5.99 -21.44 -3.56
C ALA A 67 7.30 -22.17 -3.24
N ASP A 68 8.36 -21.71 -3.85
CA ASP A 68 9.74 -22.14 -3.58
C ASP A 68 10.59 -20.86 -3.36
N PRO A 69 10.83 -20.48 -2.10
CA PRO A 69 11.60 -19.28 -1.79
C PRO A 69 13.06 -19.37 -2.22
N GLU A 70 13.64 -20.58 -2.25
CA GLU A 70 15.04 -20.78 -2.65
C GLU A 70 15.22 -20.65 -4.18
N ARG A 71 14.22 -21.12 -4.94
CA ARG A 71 14.16 -20.91 -6.39
C ARG A 71 13.52 -19.59 -6.77
N ARG A 72 13.09 -18.80 -5.78
CA ARG A 72 12.48 -17.46 -5.97
C ARG A 72 11.20 -17.49 -6.79
N VAL A 73 10.38 -18.54 -6.62
CA VAL A 73 9.15 -18.76 -7.37
C VAL A 73 7.93 -18.77 -6.45
N LEU A 74 6.89 -18.03 -6.85
CA LEU A 74 5.56 -18.04 -6.23
C LEU A 74 4.52 -18.29 -7.33
N VAL A 75 3.68 -19.32 -7.14
CA VAL A 75 2.62 -19.73 -8.08
C VAL A 75 1.27 -19.48 -7.41
N MET A 76 0.47 -18.62 -8.00
CA MET A 76 -0.83 -18.21 -7.47
C MET A 76 -1.92 -18.28 -8.55
N GLU A 77 -3.17 -18.27 -8.14
CA GLU A 77 -4.32 -18.19 -9.03
C GLU A 77 -4.20 -17.01 -10.00
N HIS A 78 -4.48 -17.25 -11.27
CA HIS A 78 -4.75 -16.17 -12.21
C HIS A 78 -6.17 -15.66 -11.97
N VAL A 79 -6.31 -14.51 -11.32
CA VAL A 79 -7.59 -13.87 -11.10
C VAL A 79 -7.99 -13.10 -12.35
N PRO A 80 -9.08 -13.51 -13.04
CA PRO A 80 -9.55 -12.78 -14.22
C PRO A 80 -10.17 -11.45 -13.78
N GLY A 81 -9.58 -10.34 -14.21
CA GLY A 81 -10.02 -9.00 -13.86
C GLY A 81 -9.12 -7.93 -14.48
N ARG A 82 -9.60 -6.69 -14.45
CA ARG A 82 -8.80 -5.53 -14.85
C ARG A 82 -8.28 -4.78 -13.61
N PRO A 83 -7.06 -4.28 -13.60
CA PRO A 83 -6.64 -3.35 -12.56
C PRO A 83 -7.50 -2.07 -12.59
N VAL A 84 -7.73 -1.46 -11.42
CA VAL A 84 -8.46 -0.19 -11.34
C VAL A 84 -7.75 0.91 -12.12
N ALA A 85 -6.43 0.99 -11.96
CA ALA A 85 -5.56 1.82 -12.81
C ALA A 85 -4.18 1.17 -12.90
N VAL A 86 -3.53 1.32 -14.05
CA VAL A 86 -2.15 0.85 -14.27
C VAL A 86 -1.16 1.92 -13.80
N GLU A 87 -1.48 3.18 -14.04
CA GLU A 87 -0.65 4.32 -13.64
C GLU A 87 -0.68 4.49 -12.11
N ARG A 88 0.50 4.79 -11.55
CA ARG A 88 0.61 5.06 -10.11
C ARG A 88 -0.25 6.23 -9.68
N HIS A 89 -0.21 7.32 -10.43
CA HIS A 89 -1.03 8.52 -10.24
C HIS A 89 -1.92 8.71 -11.47
N PRO A 90 -3.17 8.25 -11.46
CA PRO A 90 -4.05 8.37 -12.62
C PRO A 90 -4.21 9.82 -13.08
N GLY A 91 -4.03 10.05 -14.37
CA GLY A 91 -4.18 11.36 -15.00
C GLY A 91 -5.63 11.83 -15.12
N ALA A 92 -6.59 10.90 -15.08
CA ALA A 92 -8.03 11.15 -15.17
C ALA A 92 -8.76 10.69 -13.89
N ALA A 93 -9.96 11.23 -13.66
CA ALA A 93 -10.86 10.77 -12.62
C ALA A 93 -11.32 9.33 -12.91
N LEU A 94 -11.39 8.51 -11.87
CA LEU A 94 -11.86 7.13 -11.96
C LEU A 94 -13.39 7.05 -11.87
N ALA A 95 -13.96 5.96 -12.37
CA ALA A 95 -15.38 5.70 -12.22
C ALA A 95 -15.76 5.58 -10.74
N ARG A 96 -16.88 6.20 -10.33
CA ARG A 96 -17.36 6.15 -8.94
C ARG A 96 -17.58 4.75 -8.41
N ALA A 97 -17.98 3.81 -9.29
CA ALA A 97 -18.17 2.41 -8.93
C ALA A 97 -16.82 1.76 -8.57
N ASP A 98 -15.77 2.04 -9.35
CA ASP A 98 -14.42 1.53 -9.13
C ASP A 98 -13.84 2.06 -7.80
N ILE A 99 -14.00 3.37 -7.54
CA ILE A 99 -13.60 4.00 -6.28
C ILE A 99 -14.31 3.34 -5.08
N ARG A 100 -15.62 3.15 -5.16
CA ARG A 100 -16.37 2.47 -4.08
C ARG A 100 -15.86 1.05 -3.84
N ALA A 101 -15.59 0.30 -4.92
CA ALA A 101 -15.03 -1.05 -4.81
C ALA A 101 -13.66 -1.05 -4.13
N VAL A 102 -12.78 -0.10 -4.48
CA VAL A 102 -11.45 0.09 -3.85
C VAL A 102 -11.58 0.39 -2.35
N LEU A 103 -12.36 1.42 -2.00
CA LEU A 103 -12.55 1.82 -0.60
C LEU A 103 -13.19 0.70 0.23
N HIS A 104 -14.16 -0.03 -0.35
CA HIS A 104 -14.78 -1.18 0.30
C HIS A 104 -13.76 -2.31 0.55
N ALA A 105 -12.95 -2.66 -0.44
CA ALA A 105 -11.96 -3.73 -0.31
C ALA A 105 -10.94 -3.43 0.80
N PHE A 106 -10.33 -2.24 0.80
CA PHE A 106 -9.37 -1.87 1.83
C PHE A 106 -10.04 -1.66 3.19
N GLY A 107 -11.23 -1.04 3.25
CA GLY A 107 -12.00 -0.90 4.48
C GLY A 107 -12.33 -2.26 5.12
N THR A 108 -12.76 -3.23 4.33
CA THR A 108 -13.03 -4.59 4.78
C THR A 108 -11.77 -5.30 5.27
N LEU A 109 -10.65 -5.17 4.54
CA LEU A 109 -9.36 -5.70 4.98
C LEU A 109 -8.91 -5.07 6.31
N ASN A 110 -9.01 -3.76 6.43
CA ASN A 110 -8.54 -3.02 7.59
C ASN A 110 -9.34 -3.28 8.87
N THR A 111 -10.55 -3.81 8.76
CA THR A 111 -11.35 -4.26 9.91
C THR A 111 -11.07 -5.72 10.30
N TRP A 112 -10.35 -6.47 9.48
CA TRP A 112 -10.04 -7.86 9.76
C TRP A 112 -9.05 -8.00 10.92
N LYS A 113 -9.36 -8.91 11.84
CA LYS A 113 -8.52 -9.26 12.98
C LYS A 113 -8.08 -10.73 12.87
N PRO A 114 -7.00 -11.00 12.12
CA PRO A 114 -6.48 -12.37 12.07
C PRO A 114 -5.95 -12.80 13.44
N PRO A 115 -5.80 -14.12 13.69
CA PRO A 115 -5.21 -14.62 14.92
C PRO A 115 -3.84 -14.00 15.21
N SER A 116 -3.52 -13.83 16.49
CA SER A 116 -2.24 -13.28 16.95
C SER A 116 -1.07 -14.04 16.32
N GLY A 117 -0.02 -13.31 15.94
CA GLY A 117 1.18 -13.88 15.32
C GLY A 117 1.05 -14.19 13.82
N SER A 118 -0.13 -13.94 13.19
CA SER A 118 -0.32 -14.14 11.74
C SER A 118 0.49 -13.16 10.92
N PHE A 119 0.64 -11.93 11.39
CA PHE A 119 1.40 -10.86 10.75
C PHE A 119 2.20 -10.08 11.81
N HIS A 120 3.19 -9.32 11.35
CA HIS A 120 4.02 -8.46 12.18
C HIS A 120 3.79 -6.98 11.86
N ALA A 121 4.33 -6.08 12.69
CA ALA A 121 4.41 -4.67 12.37
C ALA A 121 5.18 -4.48 11.06
N ALA A 122 4.63 -3.67 10.14
CA ALA A 122 5.19 -3.54 8.80
C ALA A 122 6.48 -2.74 8.80
N PHE A 123 6.57 -1.73 9.67
CA PHE A 123 7.80 -0.98 9.93
C PHE A 123 7.70 -0.21 11.25
N ASP A 124 8.86 0.18 11.76
CA ASP A 124 8.95 1.08 12.91
C ASP A 124 8.83 2.54 12.43
N TYR A 125 7.91 3.28 13.02
CA TYR A 125 7.59 4.65 12.64
C TYR A 125 8.69 5.64 12.99
N LEU A 126 9.25 5.59 14.22
CA LEU A 126 10.29 6.53 14.66
C LEU A 126 11.56 6.45 13.80
N PRO A 127 12.15 5.26 13.57
CA PRO A 127 13.28 5.13 12.65
C PRO A 127 12.96 5.58 11.22
N ARG A 128 11.70 5.48 10.79
CA ARG A 128 11.27 5.98 9.48
C ARG A 128 11.29 7.51 9.43
N VAL A 129 10.81 8.18 10.48
CA VAL A 129 10.87 9.64 10.61
C VAL A 129 12.32 10.10 10.62
N GLU A 130 13.17 9.50 11.44
CA GLU A 130 14.61 9.81 11.53
C GLU A 130 15.30 9.65 10.18
N ARG A 131 15.03 8.55 9.46
CA ARG A 131 15.59 8.33 8.13
C ARG A 131 15.18 9.42 7.14
N TYR A 132 13.90 9.83 7.12
CA TYR A 132 13.44 10.88 6.20
C TYR A 132 13.98 12.26 6.60
N HIS A 133 14.17 12.50 7.87
CA HIS A 133 14.86 13.69 8.37
C HIS A 133 16.33 13.72 7.92
N THR A 134 17.08 12.64 8.14
CA THR A 134 18.50 12.52 7.68
C THR A 134 18.63 12.69 6.16
N LEU A 135 17.64 12.28 5.38
CA LEU A 135 17.62 12.48 3.93
C LEU A 135 17.19 13.90 3.51
N GLY A 136 16.94 14.82 4.45
CA GLY A 136 16.51 16.19 4.17
C GLY A 136 15.07 16.32 3.65
N LEU A 137 14.27 15.25 3.74
CA LEU A 137 12.88 15.22 3.28
C LEU A 137 11.90 15.74 4.33
N LEU A 138 12.29 15.73 5.60
CA LEU A 138 11.59 16.32 6.73
C LEU A 138 12.47 17.37 7.37
N THR A 139 11.90 18.50 7.78
CA THR A 139 12.58 19.50 8.59
C THR A 139 12.69 19.04 10.05
N ASP A 140 13.56 19.68 10.87
CA ASP A 140 13.64 19.45 12.32
C ASP A 140 12.26 19.54 12.98
N ARG A 141 11.48 20.55 12.59
CA ARG A 141 10.14 20.76 13.09
C ARG A 141 9.19 19.63 12.68
N ASP A 142 9.21 19.20 11.39
CA ASP A 142 8.37 18.11 10.94
C ASP A 142 8.68 16.81 11.72
N ALA A 143 9.96 16.51 11.93
CA ALA A 143 10.39 15.35 12.70
C ALA A 143 9.95 15.43 14.17
N GLY A 144 10.08 16.60 14.80
CA GLY A 144 9.61 16.85 16.16
C GLY A 144 8.11 16.71 16.32
N ASP A 145 7.33 17.32 15.42
CA ASP A 145 5.86 17.24 15.41
C ASP A 145 5.38 15.78 15.24
N LEU A 146 5.97 15.03 14.28
CA LEU A 146 5.64 13.63 14.05
C LEU A 146 6.02 12.75 15.26
N ALA A 147 7.18 12.97 15.85
CA ALA A 147 7.61 12.24 17.05
C ALA A 147 6.67 12.50 18.24
N GLN A 148 6.14 13.72 18.38
CA GLN A 148 5.16 14.05 19.42
C GLN A 148 3.85 13.31 19.20
N LEU A 149 3.29 13.33 17.98
CA LEU A 149 2.08 12.57 17.66
C LEU A 149 2.30 11.07 17.90
N LEU A 150 3.42 10.51 17.45
CA LEU A 150 3.74 9.09 17.64
C LEU A 150 3.81 8.68 19.12
N ARG A 151 4.32 9.54 20.01
CA ARG A 151 4.26 9.31 21.46
C ARG A 151 2.81 9.24 21.97
N GLY A 152 1.95 10.15 21.52
CA GLY A 152 0.52 10.12 21.85
C GLY A 152 -0.21 8.88 21.34
N LEU A 153 0.26 8.32 20.22
CA LEU A 153 -0.31 7.14 19.56
C LEU A 153 0.27 5.80 20.06
N SER A 154 1.20 5.81 21.01
CA SER A 154 1.94 4.60 21.45
C SER A 154 1.04 3.46 21.97
N ARG A 155 -0.16 3.77 22.45
CA ARG A 155 -1.15 2.81 22.94
C ARG A 155 -2.27 2.50 21.94
N LEU A 156 -2.27 3.17 20.78
CA LEU A 156 -3.29 2.94 19.76
C LEU A 156 -3.08 1.55 19.14
N PRO A 157 -4.11 0.68 19.09
CA PRO A 157 -3.99 -0.60 18.42
C PRO A 157 -3.63 -0.42 16.95
N LEU A 158 -2.66 -1.20 16.49
CA LEU A 158 -2.30 -1.24 15.08
C LEU A 158 -3.40 -1.92 14.26
N GLN A 159 -3.51 -1.55 13.01
CA GLN A 159 -4.47 -2.04 12.03
C GLN A 159 -3.75 -2.89 10.98
N LEU A 160 -4.35 -4.02 10.60
CA LEU A 160 -3.84 -4.77 9.46
C LEU A 160 -4.11 -3.99 8.18
N CYS A 161 -3.05 -3.72 7.44
CA CYS A 161 -3.10 -3.02 6.16
C CYS A 161 -2.44 -3.84 5.07
N HIS A 162 -2.85 -3.62 3.83
CA HIS A 162 -2.18 -4.15 2.65
C HIS A 162 -0.73 -3.63 2.56
N GLY A 163 -0.52 -2.38 2.97
CA GLY A 163 0.78 -1.73 3.01
C GLY A 163 1.27 -1.17 1.66
N ASP A 164 0.60 -1.55 0.57
CA ASP A 164 0.82 -0.99 -0.77
C ASP A 164 -0.52 -0.88 -1.52
N ALA A 165 -1.40 -0.01 -1.03
CA ALA A 165 -2.75 0.20 -1.53
C ALA A 165 -2.76 0.91 -2.90
N MET A 166 -1.99 0.37 -3.85
CA MET A 166 -1.94 0.85 -5.23
C MET A 166 -3.21 0.43 -5.98
N LEU A 167 -3.67 1.28 -6.88
CA LEU A 167 -4.83 0.98 -7.73
C LEU A 167 -4.56 -0.17 -8.72
N SER A 168 -3.29 -0.40 -9.07
CA SER A 168 -2.85 -1.56 -9.85
C SER A 168 -2.92 -2.88 -9.08
N ASN A 169 -2.97 -2.82 -7.74
CA ASN A 169 -3.07 -3.99 -6.87
C ASN A 169 -4.52 -4.36 -6.53
N VAL A 170 -5.49 -3.65 -7.13
CA VAL A 170 -6.93 -3.95 -7.03
C VAL A 170 -7.44 -4.40 -8.38
N LEU A 171 -7.79 -5.67 -8.52
CA LEU A 171 -8.36 -6.25 -9.72
C LEU A 171 -9.89 -6.24 -9.61
N LEU A 172 -10.56 -5.56 -10.52
CA LEU A 172 -12.02 -5.59 -10.64
C LEU A 172 -12.43 -6.84 -11.42
N THR A 173 -13.15 -7.72 -10.75
CA THR A 173 -13.65 -8.98 -11.32
C THR A 173 -15.17 -8.97 -11.38
N SER A 174 -15.79 -9.94 -12.07
CA SER A 174 -17.25 -10.15 -12.07
C SER A 174 -17.83 -10.45 -10.68
N HIS A 175 -16.99 -10.86 -9.71
CA HIS A 175 -17.40 -11.22 -8.35
C HIS A 175 -16.93 -10.19 -7.29
N GLY A 176 -16.58 -8.98 -7.73
CA GLY A 176 -16.07 -7.92 -6.86
C GLY A 176 -14.54 -7.75 -6.91
N PRO A 177 -14.00 -6.84 -6.11
CA PRO A 177 -12.57 -6.55 -6.12
C PRO A 177 -11.74 -7.69 -5.51
N ALA A 178 -10.57 -7.96 -6.09
CA ALA A 178 -9.55 -8.84 -5.54
C ALA A 178 -8.26 -8.05 -5.30
N LEU A 179 -7.57 -8.33 -4.20
CA LEU A 179 -6.31 -7.67 -3.84
C LEU A 179 -5.14 -8.59 -4.15
N VAL A 180 -4.07 -8.03 -4.73
CA VAL A 180 -2.85 -8.75 -5.16
C VAL A 180 -1.61 -7.99 -4.69
N ASP A 181 -0.45 -8.66 -4.74
CA ASP A 181 0.88 -8.10 -4.40
C ASP A 181 1.04 -7.76 -2.91
N TRP A 182 1.09 -8.79 -2.08
CA TRP A 182 1.03 -8.73 -0.61
C TRP A 182 2.40 -8.59 0.08
N GLU A 183 3.42 -8.13 -0.61
CA GLU A 183 4.79 -8.05 -0.09
C GLU A 183 4.98 -7.03 1.06
N PHE A 184 4.02 -6.13 1.27
CA PHE A 184 4.04 -5.10 2.32
C PHE A 184 2.95 -5.25 3.37
N VAL A 185 2.16 -6.35 3.32
CA VAL A 185 1.09 -6.58 4.29
C VAL A 185 1.61 -6.65 5.72
N GLY A 186 0.90 -6.04 6.66
CA GLY A 186 1.29 -6.05 8.06
C GLY A 186 0.52 -5.04 8.90
N TYR A 187 0.90 -4.94 10.16
CA TYR A 187 0.29 -3.99 11.09
C TYR A 187 0.91 -2.61 10.95
N HIS A 188 0.06 -1.62 10.75
CA HIS A 188 0.37 -0.18 10.65
C HIS A 188 -0.48 0.61 11.64
N LEU A 189 -0.13 1.87 11.88
CA LEU A 189 -1.09 2.81 12.46
C LEU A 189 -2.36 2.87 11.61
N PRO A 190 -3.55 3.02 12.22
CA PRO A 190 -4.82 3.08 11.49
C PRO A 190 -4.81 4.10 10.34
N GLY A 191 -5.45 3.72 9.23
CA GLY A 191 -5.58 4.58 8.06
C GLY A 191 -4.39 4.59 7.10
N TYR A 192 -3.42 3.68 7.21
CA TYR A 192 -2.28 3.65 6.29
C TYR A 192 -2.68 3.45 4.83
N ASP A 193 -3.50 2.44 4.53
CA ASP A 193 -3.98 2.19 3.15
C ASP A 193 -4.78 3.37 2.61
N LEU A 194 -5.59 4.02 3.47
CA LEU A 194 -6.32 5.24 3.12
C LEU A 194 -5.39 6.41 2.82
N ALA A 195 -4.27 6.54 3.53
CA ALA A 195 -3.27 7.57 3.26
C ALA A 195 -2.58 7.34 1.90
N VAL A 196 -2.29 6.09 1.55
CA VAL A 196 -1.78 5.73 0.22
C VAL A 196 -2.80 6.10 -0.85
N LEU A 197 -4.06 5.66 -0.72
CA LEU A 197 -5.13 5.99 -1.67
C LEU A 197 -5.33 7.50 -1.82
N TRP A 198 -5.32 8.25 -0.72
CA TRP A 198 -5.44 9.69 -0.75
C TRP A 198 -4.34 10.34 -1.60
N SER A 199 -3.10 9.88 -1.48
CA SER A 199 -1.97 10.42 -2.25
C SER A 199 -2.11 10.18 -3.76
N LEU A 200 -2.73 9.05 -4.15
CA LEU A 200 -2.91 8.65 -5.55
C LEU A 200 -4.12 9.33 -6.22
N LEU A 201 -5.17 9.65 -5.46
CA LEU A 201 -6.47 10.13 -5.96
C LEU A 201 -6.56 11.66 -6.07
N ALA A 202 -5.49 12.31 -6.55
CA ALA A 202 -5.46 13.77 -6.65
C ALA A 202 -6.49 14.34 -7.63
N ARG A 203 -6.89 13.57 -8.64
CA ARG A 203 -7.91 13.96 -9.63
C ARG A 203 -9.34 13.74 -9.14
N ASP A 204 -9.50 13.19 -7.93
CA ASP A 204 -10.80 13.00 -7.28
C ASP A 204 -10.84 13.65 -5.88
N PRO A 205 -11.07 14.98 -5.82
CA PRO A 205 -11.11 15.72 -4.56
C PRO A 205 -12.30 15.32 -3.67
N LEU A 206 -13.37 14.75 -4.24
CA LEU A 206 -14.52 14.26 -3.47
C LEU A 206 -14.12 13.02 -2.66
N THR A 207 -13.47 12.06 -3.30
CA THR A 207 -12.98 10.87 -2.62
C THR A 207 -11.90 11.21 -1.58
N ARG A 208 -10.98 12.13 -1.88
CA ARG A 208 -10.01 12.62 -0.88
C ARG A 208 -10.71 13.20 0.37
N ARG A 209 -11.76 13.99 0.18
CA ARG A 209 -12.57 14.52 1.31
C ARG A 209 -13.25 13.40 2.09
N GLN A 210 -13.84 12.42 1.40
CA GLN A 210 -14.44 11.25 2.04
C GLN A 210 -13.43 10.48 2.90
N ILE A 211 -12.23 10.24 2.39
CA ILE A 211 -11.15 9.58 3.15
C ILE A 211 -10.81 10.36 4.42
N VAL A 212 -10.65 11.67 4.32
CA VAL A 212 -10.38 12.54 5.50
C VAL A 212 -11.52 12.48 6.50
N GLN A 213 -12.77 12.51 6.04
CA GLN A 213 -13.94 12.40 6.91
C GLN A 213 -13.97 11.07 7.67
N VAL A 214 -13.67 9.95 7.01
CA VAL A 214 -13.58 8.63 7.67
C VAL A 214 -12.56 8.66 8.80
N ALA A 215 -11.37 9.22 8.55
CA ALA A 215 -10.32 9.33 9.57
C ALA A 215 -10.76 10.23 10.75
N GLN A 216 -11.42 11.36 10.46
CA GLN A 216 -11.91 12.30 11.49
C GLN A 216 -13.03 11.71 12.34
N GLN A 217 -13.99 11.00 11.72
CA GLN A 217 -15.13 10.37 12.41
C GLN A 217 -14.70 9.21 13.32
N SER A 218 -13.54 8.63 13.07
CA SER A 218 -12.97 7.56 13.90
C SER A 218 -12.30 8.07 15.20
N GLY A 219 -12.37 9.38 15.48
CA GLY A 219 -11.82 10.02 16.68
C GLY A 219 -10.45 10.66 16.48
N SER A 220 -10.00 11.43 17.50
CA SER A 220 -8.76 12.22 17.41
C SER A 220 -7.52 11.35 17.18
N PHE A 221 -7.38 10.25 17.88
CA PHE A 221 -6.24 9.34 17.72
C PHE A 221 -6.17 8.72 16.32
N ALA A 222 -7.32 8.33 15.74
CA ALA A 222 -7.37 7.79 14.39
C ALA A 222 -7.04 8.87 13.34
N ARG A 223 -7.52 10.11 13.55
CA ARG A 223 -7.16 11.27 12.73
C ARG A 223 -5.64 11.50 12.76
N ASP A 224 -5.05 11.51 13.94
CA ASP A 224 -3.62 11.79 14.12
C ASP A 224 -2.76 10.66 13.53
N ALA A 225 -3.17 9.41 13.70
CA ALA A 225 -2.55 8.26 13.04
C ALA A 225 -2.60 8.38 11.51
N PHE A 226 -3.74 8.80 10.96
CA PHE A 226 -3.90 9.06 9.52
C PHE A 226 -2.97 10.19 9.05
N LEU A 227 -2.84 11.29 9.80
CA LEU A 227 -1.95 12.41 9.46
C LEU A 227 -0.47 11.99 9.46
N VAL A 228 -0.04 11.20 10.45
CA VAL A 228 1.32 10.62 10.48
C VAL A 228 1.54 9.75 9.24
N ASN A 229 0.62 8.84 8.95
CA ASN A 229 0.71 7.97 7.76
C ASN A 229 0.77 8.81 6.48
N LEU A 230 -0.10 9.80 6.33
CA LEU A 230 -0.21 10.63 5.14
C LEU A 230 1.07 11.44 4.91
N MET A 231 1.64 12.02 5.97
CA MET A 231 2.91 12.73 5.88
C MET A 231 4.04 11.81 5.37
N LEU A 232 4.19 10.63 5.96
CA LEU A 232 5.23 9.67 5.58
C LEU A 232 5.01 9.11 4.16
N VAL A 233 3.76 8.89 3.76
CA VAL A 233 3.41 8.46 2.40
C VAL A 233 3.77 9.55 1.39
N LEU A 234 3.40 10.82 1.62
CA LEU A 234 3.72 11.92 0.71
C LEU A 234 5.23 12.13 0.57
N VAL A 235 5.96 12.06 1.67
CA VAL A 235 7.44 12.14 1.64
C VAL A 235 8.03 10.98 0.83
N ARG A 236 7.48 9.76 0.96
CA ARG A 236 7.86 8.61 0.13
C ARG A 236 7.59 8.88 -1.36
N GLU A 237 6.41 9.39 -1.70
CA GLU A 237 6.04 9.70 -3.08
C GLU A 237 6.95 10.78 -3.67
N ILE A 238 7.21 11.87 -2.93
CA ILE A 238 8.16 12.90 -3.36
C ILE A 238 9.51 12.27 -3.69
N ARG A 239 10.06 11.45 -2.79
CA ARG A 239 11.36 10.79 -2.99
C ARG A 239 11.39 9.89 -4.23
N ILE A 240 10.30 9.18 -4.50
CA ILE A 240 10.21 8.29 -5.69
C ILE A 240 10.26 9.11 -6.98
N HIS A 241 9.56 10.25 -7.02
CA HIS A 241 9.42 11.05 -8.24
C HIS A 241 10.50 12.10 -8.42
N ASP A 242 11.19 12.54 -7.36
CA ASP A 242 12.26 13.52 -7.42
C ASP A 242 13.43 13.07 -8.32
N HIS A 243 13.78 11.79 -8.28
CA HIS A 243 14.84 11.21 -9.09
C HIS A 243 14.44 10.95 -10.56
N THR A 244 13.16 11.05 -10.90
CA THR A 244 12.63 10.68 -12.22
C THR A 244 12.00 11.85 -12.98
N ALA A 245 12.01 13.06 -12.41
CA ALA A 245 11.32 14.24 -12.94
C ALA A 245 11.97 14.81 -14.21
N ALA A 246 11.98 14.03 -15.31
CA ALA A 246 12.55 14.41 -16.60
C ALA A 246 11.57 15.19 -17.48
N GLY A 247 10.24 14.90 -17.40
CA GLY A 247 9.19 15.48 -18.21
C GLY A 247 8.37 16.57 -17.51
N GLU A 248 7.50 17.27 -18.27
CA GLU A 248 6.63 18.31 -17.70
C GLU A 248 5.55 17.71 -16.79
N ASP A 249 5.03 16.52 -17.12
CA ASP A 249 4.00 15.86 -16.32
C ASP A 249 4.56 15.36 -15.00
N GLU A 250 5.79 14.83 -14.96
CA GLU A 250 6.46 14.45 -13.72
C GLU A 250 6.76 15.67 -12.84
N ARG A 251 7.22 16.78 -13.44
CA ARG A 251 7.41 18.04 -12.70
C ARG A 251 6.10 18.59 -12.12
N ARG A 252 4.99 18.47 -12.88
CA ARG A 252 3.66 18.87 -12.41
C ARG A 252 3.17 17.97 -11.27
N LEU A 253 3.41 16.67 -11.37
CA LEU A 253 3.13 15.71 -10.31
C LEU A 253 3.93 16.05 -9.04
N LEU A 254 5.23 16.29 -9.17
CA LEU A 254 6.10 16.61 -8.05
C LEU A 254 5.69 17.92 -7.36
N ARG A 255 5.39 18.99 -8.10
CA ARG A 255 4.84 20.24 -7.53
C ARG A 255 3.58 19.97 -6.70
N ARG A 256 2.63 19.20 -7.24
CA ARG A 256 1.41 18.83 -6.52
C ARG A 256 1.70 18.05 -5.24
N LEU A 257 2.62 17.09 -5.26
CA LEU A 257 3.00 16.33 -4.06
C LEU A 257 3.59 17.23 -2.98
N HIS A 258 4.38 18.26 -3.35
CA HIS A 258 4.89 19.27 -2.43
C HIS A 258 3.77 20.14 -1.84
N ASP A 259 2.79 20.55 -2.65
CA ASP A 259 1.62 21.32 -2.19
C ASP A 259 0.76 20.51 -1.20
N ASP A 260 0.50 19.24 -1.54
CA ASP A 260 -0.19 18.28 -0.66
C ASP A 260 0.59 18.11 0.66
N CYS A 261 1.92 17.93 0.60
CA CYS A 261 2.78 17.79 1.76
C CYS A 261 2.75 19.07 2.64
N THR A 262 2.75 20.25 2.03
CA THR A 262 2.64 21.53 2.75
C THR A 262 1.30 21.64 3.49
N THR A 263 0.22 21.20 2.86
CA THR A 263 -1.12 21.18 3.47
C THR A 263 -1.16 20.21 4.66
N VAL A 264 -0.60 19.02 4.51
CA VAL A 264 -0.54 18.02 5.59
C VAL A 264 0.35 18.48 6.74
N ARG A 265 1.47 19.15 6.49
CA ARG A 265 2.30 19.78 7.54
C ARG A 265 1.49 20.71 8.44
N ARG A 266 0.64 21.55 7.85
CA ARG A 266 -0.23 22.45 8.63
C ARG A 266 -1.21 21.66 9.50
N ALA A 267 -1.80 20.59 8.97
CA ALA A 267 -2.72 19.73 9.71
C ALA A 267 -2.01 18.99 10.87
N VAL A 268 -0.80 18.47 10.65
CA VAL A 268 0.04 17.84 11.68
C VAL A 268 0.34 18.84 12.81
N ARG A 269 0.78 20.07 12.48
CA ARG A 269 1.04 21.13 13.48
C ARG A 269 -0.19 21.48 14.29
N ALA A 270 -1.37 21.58 13.63
CA ALA A 270 -2.62 21.84 14.32
C ALA A 270 -2.99 20.69 15.28
N ALA A 271 -2.76 19.45 14.87
CA ALA A 271 -3.01 18.26 15.72
C ALA A 271 -2.09 18.23 16.95
N VAL A 272 -0.80 18.56 16.79
CA VAL A 272 0.16 18.68 17.93
C VAL A 272 -0.30 19.73 18.93
N GLY A 273 -0.84 20.85 18.47
CA GLY A 273 -1.32 21.94 19.36
C GLY A 273 -2.62 21.60 20.15
N THR A 274 -3.26 20.45 19.86
CA THR A 274 -4.48 20.00 20.56
C THR A 274 -4.21 18.93 21.63
N HIS A 275 -2.96 18.53 21.81
CA HIS A 275 -2.47 17.62 22.84
C HIS A 275 -1.59 18.37 23.83
#